data_fb06c90d149fa6d68749f3c9b820a908
#
_entry.id   fb06c90d149fa6d68749f3c9b820a908
#
_cell.length_a   1.000
_cell.length_b   1.000
_cell.length_c   1.000
_cell.angle_alpha   90.00
_cell.angle_beta   90.00
_cell.angle_gamma   90.00
#
_symmetry.space_group_name_H-M   'P 1'
#
loop_
_entity.id
_entity.type
_entity.pdbx_description
1 polymer ?
#
loop_
_entity_poly.entity_id
_entity_poly.type
_entity_poly.pdbx_seq_one_letter_code
_entity_poly.pdbx_strand_id
1 'polypeptide(L)'
;MASALEISKFRKLENSLTRSLVDFKIPMSFITLQHRQSGLIPMRIPLWVLIGGRPVGLMRGKEVKIELPKGVYSLGVRFCVPLGKWQPGVQAEHKVVVGEGEHVVVEFTSRERLWNLLFDIDLMLWALNFFIILPSPWGTVYDVVSNGFFLLWAIHVWTISTRFFTFTIH
;
A
#
# COMPACT_ATOMS: atom_id res chain seq x y z
N MET A 1 32.71 53.85 7.80
CA MET A 1 32.21 53.42 9.11
C MET A 1 30.67 53.40 9.11
N ALA A 2 30.07 52.25 9.02
CA ALA A 2 28.60 52.12 9.15
C ALA A 2 28.22 52.46 10.61
N SER A 3 27.25 53.36 10.81
CA SER A 3 26.86 53.81 12.10
C SER A 3 26.19 52.66 12.91
N ALA A 4 26.39 52.64 14.21
CA ALA A 4 25.78 51.64 15.12
C ALA A 4 24.26 51.54 14.96
N LEU A 5 23.65 52.58 14.46
CA LEU A 5 22.20 52.69 14.18
C LEU A 5 21.77 51.84 12.98
N GLU A 6 22.61 51.71 11.94
CA GLU A 6 22.31 50.86 10.78
C GLU A 6 22.43 49.37 11.12
N ILE A 7 23.45 49.01 11.90
CA ILE A 7 23.63 47.62 12.36
C ILE A 7 22.45 47.16 13.22
N SER A 8 21.91 48.05 14.08
CA SER A 8 20.76 47.73 14.92
C SER A 8 19.46 47.54 14.11
N LYS A 9 19.29 48.32 13.04
CA LYS A 9 18.14 48.17 12.11
C LYS A 9 18.20 46.87 11.31
N PHE A 10 19.41 46.52 10.82
CA PHE A 10 19.60 45.25 10.12
C PHE A 10 19.31 44.05 11.02
N ARG A 11 19.80 44.04 12.24
CA ARG A 11 19.57 42.95 13.21
C ARG A 11 18.08 42.84 13.58
N LYS A 12 17.35 43.95 13.66
CA LYS A 12 15.91 43.97 13.93
C LYS A 12 15.08 43.46 12.78
N LEU A 13 15.48 43.74 11.52
CA LEU A 13 14.87 43.20 10.31
C LEU A 13 15.13 41.70 10.17
N GLU A 14 16.35 41.26 10.42
CA GLU A 14 16.71 39.84 10.39
C GLU A 14 15.93 39.02 11.44
N ASN A 15 15.80 39.52 12.65
CA ASN A 15 15.02 38.91 13.70
C ASN A 15 13.49 38.90 13.41
N SER A 16 12.98 39.90 12.67
CA SER A 16 11.56 39.94 12.28
C SER A 16 11.29 38.99 11.13
N LEU A 17 12.21 38.86 10.18
CA LEU A 17 12.13 37.89 9.07
C LEU A 17 12.24 36.47 9.57
N THR A 18 13.17 36.16 10.48
CA THR A 18 13.30 34.82 11.08
C THR A 18 12.07 34.45 11.91
N ARG A 19 11.50 35.38 12.70
CA ARG A 19 10.22 35.13 13.40
C ARG A 19 9.06 34.89 12.46
N SER A 20 8.94 35.65 11.37
CA SER A 20 7.88 35.48 10.37
C SER A 20 8.01 34.15 9.61
N LEU A 21 9.24 33.64 9.40
CA LEU A 21 9.48 32.36 8.76
C LEU A 21 9.22 31.15 9.69
N VAL A 22 9.43 31.33 11.00
CA VAL A 22 9.22 30.26 12.00
C VAL A 22 7.73 30.03 12.28
N ASP A 23 6.89 31.07 12.14
CA ASP A 23 5.44 30.98 12.37
C ASP A 23 4.65 30.45 11.15
N PHE A 24 5.32 30.20 10.02
CA PHE A 24 4.66 29.58 8.88
C PHE A 24 4.52 28.06 9.11
N LYS A 25 3.74 27.71 10.12
CA LYS A 25 3.32 26.33 10.37
C LYS A 25 2.38 25.93 9.24
N ILE A 26 2.96 25.30 8.18
CA ILE A 26 2.14 24.71 7.12
C ILE A 26 1.21 23.71 7.81
N PRO A 27 -0.10 23.88 7.76
CA PRO A 27 -1.02 22.92 8.36
C PRO A 27 -0.83 21.59 7.65
N MET A 28 -0.29 20.64 8.40
CA MET A 28 -0.07 19.29 7.91
C MET A 28 -1.40 18.55 7.86
N SER A 29 -1.62 17.87 6.78
CA SER A 29 -2.78 17.00 6.57
C SER A 29 -2.36 15.56 6.72
N PHE A 30 -3.31 14.68 7.02
CA PHE A 30 -3.02 13.28 7.28
C PHE A 30 -3.79 12.40 6.31
N ILE A 31 -3.10 11.44 5.72
CA ILE A 31 -3.74 10.32 5.03
C ILE A 31 -3.59 9.09 5.91
N THR A 32 -4.70 8.44 6.25
CA THR A 32 -4.68 7.12 6.86
C THR A 32 -5.01 6.08 5.80
N LEU A 33 -4.02 5.27 5.45
CA LEU A 33 -4.20 4.16 4.53
C LEU A 33 -4.56 2.91 5.32
N GLN A 34 -5.74 2.30 5.05
CA GLN A 34 -6.24 1.13 5.75
C GLN A 34 -6.37 -0.05 4.78
N HIS A 35 -5.89 -1.21 5.21
CA HIS A 35 -6.04 -2.46 4.48
C HIS A 35 -7.23 -3.27 5.00
N ARG A 36 -8.26 -3.41 4.16
CA ARG A 36 -9.38 -4.31 4.42
C ARG A 36 -9.08 -5.69 3.84
N GLN A 37 -8.83 -6.64 4.74
CA GLN A 37 -8.57 -8.02 4.33
C GLN A 37 -9.80 -8.63 3.66
N SER A 38 -9.58 -9.37 2.58
CA SER A 38 -10.63 -10.03 1.79
C SER A 38 -10.53 -11.56 1.76
N GLY A 39 -9.51 -12.16 2.37
CA GLY A 39 -9.28 -13.61 2.42
C GLY A 39 -9.63 -14.24 3.77
N LEU A 40 -9.71 -15.57 3.81
CA LEU A 40 -9.90 -16.38 5.02
C LEU A 40 -8.63 -16.43 5.86
N ILE A 41 -7.48 -16.44 5.21
CA ILE A 41 -6.18 -16.52 5.87
C ILE A 41 -5.70 -15.09 6.14
N PRO A 42 -5.50 -14.69 7.40
CA PRO A 42 -5.00 -13.36 7.74
C PRO A 42 -3.51 -13.24 7.42
N MET A 43 -3.15 -13.28 6.15
CA MET A 43 -1.76 -13.07 5.74
C MET A 43 -1.39 -11.60 5.97
N ARG A 44 -0.56 -11.35 6.96
CA ARG A 44 0.06 -10.05 7.20
C ARG A 44 1.27 -9.88 6.28
N ILE A 45 1.00 -9.78 4.99
CA ILE A 45 2.05 -9.57 4.01
C ILE A 45 2.43 -8.09 4.04
N PRO A 46 3.71 -7.75 4.20
CA PRO A 46 4.15 -6.36 4.16
C PRO A 46 3.91 -5.78 2.76
N LEU A 47 3.27 -4.60 2.73
CA LEU A 47 2.95 -3.88 1.50
C LEU A 47 3.77 -2.60 1.41
N TRP A 48 4.36 -2.33 0.27
CA TRP A 48 4.99 -1.04 0.00
C TRP A 48 3.92 0.01 -0.27
N VAL A 49 4.03 1.14 0.42
CA VAL A 49 3.23 2.32 0.16
C VAL A 49 3.98 3.20 -0.83
N LEU A 50 3.29 3.63 -1.87
CA LEU A 50 3.83 4.44 -2.95
C LEU A 50 3.18 5.83 -2.94
N ILE A 51 3.97 6.87 -3.17
CA ILE A 51 3.49 8.21 -3.48
C ILE A 51 4.16 8.67 -4.77
N GLY A 52 3.33 8.99 -5.79
CA GLY A 52 3.85 9.32 -7.12
C GLY A 52 4.70 8.21 -7.74
N GLY A 53 4.33 6.94 -7.51
CA GLY A 53 5.06 5.76 -7.99
C GLY A 53 6.35 5.43 -7.22
N ARG A 54 6.73 6.24 -6.23
CA ARG A 54 7.94 6.02 -5.42
C ARG A 54 7.60 5.38 -4.07
N PRO A 55 8.34 4.35 -3.62
CA PRO A 55 8.12 3.73 -2.33
C PRO A 55 8.54 4.69 -1.21
N VAL A 56 7.60 5.02 -0.31
CA VAL A 56 7.82 5.90 0.84
C VAL A 56 7.90 5.16 2.16
N GLY A 57 7.37 3.93 2.21
CA GLY A 57 7.40 3.13 3.42
C GLY A 57 6.82 1.74 3.25
N LEU A 58 6.94 0.93 4.30
CA LEU A 58 6.45 -0.43 4.35
C LEU A 58 5.33 -0.51 5.40
N MET A 59 4.13 -0.83 4.95
CA MET A 59 3.00 -1.10 5.83
C MET A 59 3.07 -2.54 6.34
N ARG A 60 3.29 -2.72 7.65
CA ARG A 60 3.36 -4.03 8.34
C ARG A 60 2.10 -4.38 9.12
N GLY A 61 1.14 -3.49 9.16
CA GLY A 61 -0.11 -3.61 9.92
C GLY A 61 -1.35 -3.42 9.05
N LYS A 62 -2.47 -3.17 9.72
CA LYS A 62 -3.74 -2.90 9.04
C LYS A 62 -3.85 -1.45 8.54
N GLU A 63 -3.07 -0.54 9.12
CA GLU A 63 -3.11 0.88 8.79
C GLU A 63 -1.73 1.52 8.85
N VAL A 64 -1.57 2.60 8.11
CA VAL A 64 -0.42 3.50 8.18
C VAL A 64 -0.90 4.94 8.02
N LYS A 65 -0.36 5.85 8.83
CA LYS A 65 -0.62 7.29 8.75
C LYS A 65 0.56 7.97 8.06
N ILE A 66 0.24 8.86 7.14
CA ILE A 66 1.21 9.60 6.34
C ILE A 66 0.87 11.08 6.45
N GLU A 67 1.84 11.89 6.86
CA GLU A 67 1.71 13.34 6.90
C GLU A 67 2.12 13.92 5.55
N LEU A 68 1.24 14.72 4.95
CA LEU A 68 1.46 15.35 3.66
C LEU A 68 0.92 16.79 3.68
N PRO A 69 1.57 17.73 3.00
CA PRO A 69 0.99 19.05 2.75
C PRO A 69 -0.24 18.93 1.85
N LYS A 70 -1.05 19.98 1.77
CA LYS A 70 -2.16 20.04 0.82
C LYS A 70 -1.68 19.81 -0.62
N GLY A 71 -2.43 19.02 -1.38
CA GLY A 71 -2.05 18.70 -2.76
C GLY A 71 -2.83 17.55 -3.36
N VAL A 72 -2.45 17.20 -4.59
CA VAL A 72 -2.98 16.03 -5.30
C VAL A 72 -1.87 15.00 -5.39
N TYR A 73 -2.13 13.81 -4.85
CA TYR A 73 -1.15 12.75 -4.77
C TYR A 73 -1.63 11.50 -5.49
N SER A 74 -0.74 10.81 -6.18
CA SER A 74 -0.96 9.42 -6.58
C SER A 74 -0.53 8.53 -5.44
N LEU A 75 -1.49 8.03 -4.66
CA LEU A 75 -1.26 7.09 -3.57
C LEU A 75 -1.39 5.67 -4.12
N GLY A 76 -0.42 4.82 -3.82
CA GLY A 76 -0.42 3.45 -4.29
C GLY A 76 0.01 2.45 -3.23
N VAL A 77 -0.32 1.20 -3.49
CA VAL A 77 0.18 0.05 -2.75
C VAL A 77 0.80 -0.96 -3.71
N ARG A 78 1.88 -1.57 -3.29
CA ARG A 78 2.58 -2.59 -4.05
C ARG A 78 2.96 -3.75 -3.13
N PHE A 79 2.60 -4.94 -3.55
CA PHE A 79 3.15 -6.18 -3.04
C PHE A 79 4.10 -6.76 -4.07
N CYS A 80 5.29 -7.14 -3.67
CA CYS A 80 6.21 -7.84 -4.55
C CYS A 80 6.91 -8.97 -3.78
N VAL A 81 7.16 -10.05 -4.49
CA VAL A 81 7.97 -11.17 -3.99
C VAL A 81 9.41 -10.95 -4.44
N PRO A 82 10.38 -10.86 -3.52
CA PRO A 82 11.78 -10.67 -3.88
C PRO A 82 12.35 -11.99 -4.42
N LEU A 83 12.46 -12.11 -5.74
CA LEU A 83 13.10 -13.24 -6.44
C LEU A 83 14.40 -12.74 -7.12
N GLY A 84 15.41 -12.42 -6.32
CA GLY A 84 16.68 -11.89 -6.82
C GLY A 84 16.49 -10.55 -7.55
N LYS A 85 16.92 -10.47 -8.82
CA LYS A 85 16.77 -9.27 -9.66
C LYS A 85 15.34 -9.08 -10.17
N TRP A 86 14.56 -10.15 -10.22
CA TRP A 86 13.16 -10.12 -10.64
C TRP A 86 12.25 -9.97 -9.43
N GLN A 87 11.37 -8.99 -9.46
CA GLN A 87 10.44 -8.68 -8.37
C GLN A 87 9.01 -8.68 -8.90
N PRO A 88 8.46 -9.87 -9.20
CA PRO A 88 7.06 -9.96 -9.62
C PRO A 88 6.16 -9.50 -8.49
N GLY A 89 5.10 -8.80 -8.84
CA GLY A 89 4.19 -8.28 -7.83
C GLY A 89 2.95 -7.66 -8.42
N VAL A 90 2.06 -7.32 -7.52
CA VAL A 90 0.81 -6.64 -7.83
C VAL A 90 0.85 -5.23 -7.24
N GLN A 91 0.28 -4.29 -7.95
CA GLN A 91 0.20 -2.89 -7.52
C GLN A 91 -1.12 -2.26 -7.96
N ALA A 92 -1.46 -1.18 -7.32
CA ALA A 92 -2.48 -0.26 -7.82
C ALA A 92 -2.20 1.13 -7.28
N GLU A 93 -2.63 2.14 -8.04
CA GLU A 93 -2.51 3.54 -7.66
C GLU A 93 -3.86 4.24 -7.81
N HIS A 94 -4.09 5.21 -6.94
CA HIS A 94 -5.28 6.05 -6.96
C HIS A 94 -4.91 7.49 -6.66
N LYS A 95 -5.58 8.44 -7.36
CA LYS A 95 -5.37 9.87 -7.10
C LYS A 95 -6.20 10.29 -5.89
N VAL A 96 -5.55 10.91 -4.92
CA VAL A 96 -6.15 11.43 -3.70
C VAL A 96 -5.89 12.94 -3.65
N VAL A 97 -6.94 13.70 -3.40
CA VAL A 97 -6.86 15.14 -3.15
C VAL A 97 -6.87 15.35 -1.65
N VAL A 98 -5.92 16.09 -1.14
CA VAL A 98 -5.77 16.39 0.28
C VAL A 98 -5.91 17.89 0.49
N GLY A 99 -6.92 18.30 1.24
CA GLY A 99 -7.16 19.66 1.65
C GLY A 99 -6.24 20.10 2.78
N GLU A 100 -6.31 21.36 3.16
CA GLU A 100 -5.51 21.94 4.23
C GLU A 100 -6.03 21.51 5.60
N GLY A 101 -5.18 20.86 6.41
CA GLY A 101 -5.57 20.34 7.73
C GLY A 101 -6.54 19.15 7.68
N GLU A 102 -6.76 18.59 6.51
CA GLU A 102 -7.72 17.51 6.28
C GLU A 102 -7.14 16.15 6.71
N HIS A 103 -8.02 15.28 7.22
CA HIS A 103 -7.72 13.88 7.48
C HIS A 103 -8.51 13.00 6.50
N VAL A 104 -7.83 12.45 5.53
CA VAL A 104 -8.42 11.58 4.51
C VAL A 104 -8.16 10.12 4.87
N VAL A 105 -9.20 9.31 4.94
CA VAL A 105 -9.10 7.87 5.15
C VAL A 105 -9.24 7.17 3.80
N VAL A 106 -8.22 6.44 3.41
CA VAL A 106 -8.18 5.67 2.17
C VAL A 106 -8.15 4.19 2.52
N GLU A 107 -9.25 3.52 2.26
CA GLU A 107 -9.37 2.07 2.43
C GLU A 107 -9.01 1.38 1.10
N PHE A 108 -8.21 0.33 1.15
CA PHE A 108 -7.95 -0.50 -0.02
C PHE A 108 -8.20 -1.97 0.27
N THR A 109 -8.69 -2.66 -0.74
CA THR A 109 -8.99 -4.09 -0.67
C THR A 109 -8.58 -4.77 -1.97
N SER A 110 -8.33 -6.09 -1.91
CA SER A 110 -8.15 -6.87 -3.13
C SER A 110 -9.46 -6.91 -3.94
N ARG A 111 -9.36 -6.61 -5.22
CA ARG A 111 -10.49 -6.64 -6.15
C ARG A 111 -11.06 -8.06 -6.32
N GLU A 112 -10.18 -9.03 -6.32
CA GLU A 112 -10.50 -10.42 -6.67
C GLU A 112 -10.80 -11.26 -5.42
N ARG A 113 -11.81 -10.81 -4.65
CA ARG A 113 -12.17 -11.46 -3.38
C ARG A 113 -12.53 -12.93 -3.55
N LEU A 114 -13.29 -13.27 -4.61
CA LEU A 114 -13.72 -14.63 -4.87
C LEU A 114 -12.53 -15.53 -5.25
N TRP A 115 -11.66 -15.06 -6.15
CA TRP A 115 -10.49 -15.80 -6.58
C TRP A 115 -9.52 -16.05 -5.42
N ASN A 116 -9.31 -15.06 -4.55
CA ASN A 116 -8.48 -15.22 -3.36
C ASN A 116 -9.09 -16.22 -2.37
N LEU A 117 -10.43 -16.20 -2.20
CA LEU A 117 -11.12 -17.17 -1.36
C LEU A 117 -10.97 -18.60 -1.89
N LEU A 118 -11.14 -18.80 -3.19
CA LEU A 118 -10.96 -20.10 -3.83
C LEU A 118 -9.52 -20.59 -3.71
N PHE A 119 -8.55 -19.69 -3.86
CA PHE A 119 -7.13 -19.99 -3.66
C PHE A 119 -6.84 -20.40 -2.20
N ASP A 120 -7.39 -19.69 -1.22
CA ASP A 120 -7.22 -20.03 0.20
C ASP A 120 -7.79 -21.42 0.50
N ILE A 121 -8.96 -21.76 -0.07
CA ILE A 121 -9.59 -23.09 0.08
C ILE A 121 -8.70 -24.16 -0.56
N ASP A 122 -8.23 -23.95 -1.79
CA ASP A 122 -7.36 -24.90 -2.48
C ASP A 122 -6.05 -25.12 -1.73
N LEU A 123 -5.45 -24.04 -1.20
CA LEU A 123 -4.25 -24.13 -0.38
C LEU A 123 -4.48 -24.92 0.92
N MET A 124 -5.65 -24.75 1.56
CA MET A 124 -6.01 -25.56 2.73
C MET A 124 -6.19 -27.03 2.39
N LEU A 125 -6.87 -27.33 1.27
CA LEU A 125 -7.04 -28.70 0.80
C LEU A 125 -5.71 -29.35 0.43
N TRP A 126 -4.82 -28.58 -0.22
CA TRP A 126 -3.46 -29.00 -0.54
C TRP A 126 -2.67 -29.35 0.73
N ALA A 127 -2.74 -28.52 1.77
CA ALA A 127 -2.10 -28.78 3.05
C ALA A 127 -2.69 -30.05 3.73
N LEU A 128 -4.00 -30.26 3.66
CA LEU A 128 -4.65 -31.46 4.19
C LEU A 128 -4.25 -32.72 3.45
N ASN A 129 -3.97 -32.63 2.14
CA ASN A 129 -3.54 -33.77 1.34
C ASN A 129 -2.18 -34.38 1.78
N PHE A 130 -1.36 -33.62 2.53
CA PHE A 130 -0.16 -34.19 3.16
C PHE A 130 -0.48 -35.20 4.28
N PHE A 131 -1.67 -35.06 4.89
CA PHE A 131 -2.09 -35.93 6.01
C PHE A 131 -3.08 -37.02 5.58
N ILE A 132 -3.81 -36.79 4.48
CA ILE A 132 -4.84 -37.69 3.97
C ILE A 132 -4.45 -38.14 2.58
N ILE A 133 -4.00 -39.41 2.48
CA ILE A 133 -3.67 -40.01 1.18
C ILE A 133 -4.98 -40.41 0.49
N LEU A 134 -5.35 -39.68 -0.55
CA LEU A 134 -6.49 -40.02 -1.38
C LEU A 134 -6.22 -41.30 -2.20
N PRO A 135 -7.14 -42.27 -2.21
CA PRO A 135 -6.96 -43.47 -3.02
C PRO A 135 -7.03 -43.14 -4.52
N SER A 136 -6.29 -43.91 -5.32
CA SER A 136 -6.39 -43.83 -6.79
C SER A 136 -7.79 -44.24 -7.24
N PRO A 137 -8.40 -43.54 -8.23
CA PRO A 137 -7.83 -42.45 -9.07
C PRO A 137 -8.00 -41.03 -8.52
N TRP A 138 -8.67 -40.86 -7.37
CA TRP A 138 -9.06 -39.55 -6.82
C TRP A 138 -7.87 -38.65 -6.50
N GLY A 139 -6.76 -39.21 -6.01
CA GLY A 139 -5.54 -38.46 -5.74
C GLY A 139 -5.02 -37.79 -7.02
N THR A 140 -4.91 -38.54 -8.11
CA THR A 140 -4.46 -37.98 -9.41
C THR A 140 -5.42 -36.92 -9.95
N VAL A 141 -6.74 -37.14 -9.84
CA VAL A 141 -7.74 -36.14 -10.26
C VAL A 141 -7.57 -34.84 -9.46
N TYR A 142 -7.43 -34.96 -8.13
CA TYR A 142 -7.20 -33.82 -7.25
C TYR A 142 -5.93 -33.05 -7.66
N ASP A 143 -4.80 -33.73 -7.83
CA ASP A 143 -3.53 -33.09 -8.19
C ASP A 143 -3.62 -32.32 -9.52
N VAL A 144 -4.28 -32.90 -10.52
CA VAL A 144 -4.45 -32.24 -11.82
C VAL A 144 -5.35 -31.00 -11.68
N VAL A 145 -6.46 -31.10 -10.93
CA VAL A 145 -7.40 -29.98 -10.75
C VAL A 145 -6.77 -28.85 -9.93
N SER A 146 -6.12 -29.16 -8.80
CA SER A 146 -5.49 -28.18 -7.91
C SER A 146 -4.33 -27.47 -8.61
N ASN A 147 -3.41 -28.20 -9.26
CA ASN A 147 -2.32 -27.60 -10.02
C ASN A 147 -2.81 -26.76 -11.20
N GLY A 148 -3.85 -27.24 -11.92
CA GLY A 148 -4.50 -26.49 -12.99
C GLY A 148 -5.13 -25.19 -12.48
N PHE A 149 -5.85 -25.24 -11.36
CA PHE A 149 -6.42 -24.06 -10.72
C PHE A 149 -5.36 -23.06 -10.28
N PHE A 150 -4.27 -23.52 -9.63
CA PHE A 150 -3.14 -22.68 -9.24
C PHE A 150 -2.54 -21.93 -10.43
N LEU A 151 -2.33 -22.63 -11.56
CA LEU A 151 -1.80 -22.03 -12.78
C LEU A 151 -2.75 -20.96 -13.34
N LEU A 152 -4.04 -21.27 -13.42
CA LEU A 152 -5.06 -20.31 -13.87
C LEU A 152 -5.14 -19.08 -12.97
N TRP A 153 -5.08 -19.28 -11.65
CA TRP A 153 -5.03 -18.19 -10.68
C TRP A 153 -3.80 -17.31 -10.88
N ALA A 154 -2.61 -17.92 -11.06
CA ALA A 154 -1.37 -17.18 -11.27
C ALA A 154 -1.41 -16.35 -12.56
N ILE A 155 -1.93 -16.90 -13.65
CA ILE A 155 -2.12 -16.19 -14.93
C ILE A 155 -3.13 -15.04 -14.74
N HIS A 156 -4.25 -15.28 -14.05
CA HIS A 156 -5.25 -14.28 -13.78
C HIS A 156 -4.65 -13.10 -12.96
N VAL A 157 -3.99 -13.37 -11.85
CA VAL A 157 -3.32 -12.35 -11.02
C VAL A 157 -2.26 -11.58 -11.82
N TRP A 158 -1.50 -12.25 -12.67
CA TRP A 158 -0.55 -11.58 -13.55
C TRP A 158 -1.25 -10.60 -14.49
N THR A 159 -2.35 -11.01 -15.10
CA THR A 159 -3.12 -10.18 -16.05
C THR A 159 -3.66 -8.91 -15.40
N ILE A 160 -4.10 -8.99 -14.12
CA ILE A 160 -4.64 -7.85 -13.37
C ILE A 160 -3.62 -7.17 -12.45
N SER A 161 -2.36 -7.50 -12.57
CA SER A 161 -1.30 -7.09 -11.61
C SER A 161 -1.24 -5.58 -11.31
N THR A 162 -1.59 -4.73 -12.28
CA THR A 162 -1.62 -3.26 -12.13
C THR A 162 -2.94 -2.71 -11.59
N ARG A 163 -3.97 -3.54 -11.46
CA ARG A 163 -5.33 -3.19 -11.01
C ARG A 163 -5.83 -4.11 -9.91
N PHE A 164 -4.90 -4.75 -9.20
CA PHE A 164 -5.23 -5.77 -8.22
C PHE A 164 -5.97 -5.22 -6.99
N PHE A 165 -5.68 -3.98 -6.61
CA PHE A 165 -6.33 -3.34 -5.47
C PHE A 165 -7.36 -2.31 -5.92
N THR A 166 -8.44 -2.21 -5.15
CA THR A 166 -9.47 -1.17 -5.27
C THR A 166 -9.36 -0.24 -4.07
N PHE A 167 -9.46 1.06 -4.30
CA PHE A 167 -9.41 2.09 -3.28
C PHE A 167 -10.79 2.71 -3.06
N THR A 168 -11.13 2.95 -1.81
CA THR A 168 -12.33 3.68 -1.38
C THR A 168 -11.88 4.82 -0.47
N ILE A 169 -12.35 6.04 -0.74
CA ILE A 169 -12.01 7.25 0.03
C ILE A 169 -13.20 7.60 0.92
N HIS A 170 -12.90 7.88 2.19
CA HIS A 170 -13.88 8.28 3.20
C HIS A 170 -13.51 9.63 3.82
#